data_62f0f9bda249a7d845f5c444b0152f64
#
_entry.id   62f0f9bda249a7d845f5c444b0152f64
#
_cell.length_a   1.000
_cell.length_b   1.000
_cell.length_c   1.000
_cell.angle_alpha   90.00
_cell.angle_beta   90.00
_cell.angle_gamma   90.00
#
_symmetry.space_group_name_H-M   'P 1'
#
loop_
_entity.id
_entity.type
_entity.pdbx_description
1 polymer ?
#
loop_
_entity_poly.entity_id
_entity_poly.type
_entity_poly.pdbx_seq_one_letter_code
_entity_poly.pdbx_strand_id
1 'polypeptide(L)'
;MGEQDYVFELKCLQRSKARKRFRRDIFDAWNSCAYCGRENPDTLDHVVPKARGGTTARSNLIASCACCNLAKSDLHWFTWYRAQEFWTLERESKILKWVNDSHEAVESAKTYTELCQIPLLEPSVSPLPAA
;
A
#
# COMPACT_ATOMS: atom_id res chain seq x y z
N MET A 1 36.21 14.28 16.82
CA MET A 1 35.46 13.38 16.04
C MET A 1 36.05 12.08 16.16
N GLY A 2 35.32 11.20 16.44
CA GLY A 2 35.87 9.95 16.72
C GLY A 2 35.13 8.84 16.08
N GLU A 3 35.34 7.67 16.62
CA GLU A 3 34.74 6.48 16.11
C GLU A 3 33.23 6.56 16.14
N GLN A 4 32.69 7.27 17.09
CA GLN A 4 31.25 7.34 17.22
C GLN A 4 30.61 8.01 16.03
N ASP A 5 31.22 9.09 15.55
CA ASP A 5 30.67 9.81 14.39
C ASP A 5 30.73 8.94 13.16
N TYR A 6 31.82 8.19 13.01
CA TYR A 6 32.00 7.33 11.86
C TYR A 6 30.94 6.22 11.86
N VAL A 7 30.73 5.62 13.02
CA VAL A 7 29.75 4.56 13.15
C VAL A 7 28.35 5.08 12.85
N PHE A 8 28.03 6.26 13.33
CA PHE A 8 26.75 6.86 13.07
C PHE A 8 26.52 7.06 11.57
N GLU A 9 27.54 7.55 10.87
CA GLU A 9 27.44 7.76 9.44
C GLU A 9 27.24 6.45 8.70
N LEU A 10 27.93 5.40 9.11
CA LEU A 10 27.76 4.11 8.49
C LEU A 10 26.35 3.57 8.67
N LYS A 11 25.81 3.74 9.87
CA LYS A 11 24.46 3.29 10.12
C LYS A 11 23.46 4.05 9.27
N CYS A 12 23.67 5.33 9.10
CA CYS A 12 22.78 6.15 8.26
C CYS A 12 22.84 5.68 6.82
N LEU A 13 24.02 5.36 6.32
CA LEU A 13 24.17 4.87 4.97
C LEU A 13 23.49 3.52 4.80
N GLN A 14 23.63 2.65 5.77
CA GLN A 14 22.99 1.35 5.70
C GLN A 14 21.49 1.45 5.70
N ARG A 15 20.94 2.35 6.50
CA ARG A 15 19.50 2.58 6.50
C ARG A 15 19.03 3.12 5.17
N SER A 16 19.79 4.02 4.58
CA SER A 16 19.45 4.59 3.30
C SER A 16 19.41 3.52 2.22
N LYS A 17 20.41 2.65 2.20
CA LYS A 17 20.48 1.58 1.23
C LYS A 17 19.33 0.59 1.44
N ALA A 18 19.04 0.28 2.69
CA ALA A 18 17.96 -0.65 3.00
C ALA A 18 16.62 -0.08 2.54
N ARG A 19 16.43 1.22 2.74
CA ARG A 19 15.19 1.87 2.31
C ARG A 19 15.03 1.83 0.81
N LYS A 20 16.12 2.10 0.09
CA LYS A 20 16.08 2.07 -1.36
C LYS A 20 15.79 0.67 -1.88
N ARG A 21 16.38 -0.34 -1.26
CA ARG A 21 16.14 -1.71 -1.65
C ARG A 21 14.69 -2.11 -1.39
N PHE A 22 14.18 -1.70 -0.25
CA PHE A 22 12.80 -1.96 0.14
C PHE A 22 11.84 -1.38 -0.89
N ARG A 23 12.06 -0.11 -1.26
CA ARG A 23 11.19 0.55 -2.24
C ARG A 23 11.30 -0.12 -3.60
N ARG A 24 12.52 -0.42 -4.04
CA ARG A 24 12.72 -1.05 -5.33
C ARG A 24 12.03 -2.40 -5.41
N ASP A 25 12.09 -3.15 -4.33
CA ASP A 25 11.46 -4.45 -4.30
C ASP A 25 9.96 -4.34 -4.55
N ILE A 26 9.32 -3.35 -3.97
CA ILE A 26 7.90 -3.16 -4.17
C ILE A 26 7.61 -2.71 -5.60
N PHE A 27 8.38 -1.77 -6.12
CA PHE A 27 8.19 -1.32 -7.49
C PHE A 27 8.38 -2.47 -8.47
N ASP A 28 9.37 -3.32 -8.23
CA ASP A 28 9.63 -4.45 -9.12
C ASP A 28 8.49 -5.45 -9.08
N ALA A 29 7.89 -5.62 -7.93
CA ALA A 29 6.79 -6.57 -7.79
C ALA A 29 5.53 -6.09 -8.51
N TRP A 30 5.34 -4.77 -8.58
CA TRP A 30 4.13 -4.23 -9.20
C TRP A 30 4.31 -3.88 -10.67
N ASN A 31 5.45 -3.33 -11.03
CA ASN A 31 5.80 -2.94 -12.40
C ASN A 31 4.96 -1.80 -12.99
N SER A 32 3.79 -1.57 -12.49
CA SER A 32 2.92 -0.52 -12.97
C SER A 32 2.12 0.01 -11.80
N CYS A 33 1.42 1.11 -12.03
CA CYS A 33 0.56 1.67 -11.00
C CYS A 33 -0.50 0.65 -10.64
N ALA A 34 -0.64 0.38 -9.37
CA ALA A 34 -1.58 -0.63 -8.90
C ALA A 34 -3.02 -0.27 -9.25
N TYR A 35 -3.31 1.00 -9.39
CA TYR A 35 -4.66 1.45 -9.65
C TYR A 35 -4.98 1.61 -11.14
N CYS A 36 -4.20 2.41 -11.83
CA CYS A 36 -4.52 2.74 -13.23
C CYS A 36 -3.68 1.99 -14.25
N GLY A 37 -2.63 1.33 -13.83
CA GLY A 37 -1.81 0.55 -14.74
C GLY A 37 -0.75 1.34 -15.49
N ARG A 38 -0.59 2.64 -15.18
CA ARG A 38 0.43 3.44 -15.83
C ARG A 38 1.80 2.85 -15.55
N GLU A 39 2.64 2.86 -16.59
CA GLU A 39 4.00 2.33 -16.46
C GLU A 39 4.86 3.26 -15.64
N ASN A 40 5.88 2.68 -15.04
CA ASN A 40 6.90 3.41 -14.29
C ASN A 40 6.32 4.28 -13.17
N PRO A 41 5.58 3.67 -12.25
CA PRO A 41 5.10 4.42 -11.09
C PRO A 41 6.29 4.85 -10.24
N ASP A 42 6.20 6.01 -9.66
CA ASP A 42 7.33 6.58 -8.92
C ASP A 42 7.01 6.85 -7.45
N THR A 43 5.84 6.48 -6.99
CA THR A 43 5.49 6.66 -5.59
C THR A 43 4.97 5.37 -5.00
N LEU A 44 5.01 5.29 -3.69
CA LEU A 44 4.38 4.20 -2.95
C LEU A 44 3.19 4.76 -2.19
N ASP A 45 2.08 4.10 -2.33
CA ASP A 45 0.87 4.51 -1.66
C ASP A 45 0.61 3.60 -0.47
N HIS A 46 0.17 4.19 0.62
CA HIS A 46 -0.28 3.41 1.77
C HIS A 46 -1.73 3.00 1.51
N VAL A 47 -1.96 1.70 1.38
CA VAL A 47 -3.31 1.20 1.11
C VAL A 47 -4.25 1.70 2.22
N VAL A 48 -3.85 1.48 3.46
CA VAL A 48 -4.49 2.14 4.59
C VAL A 48 -3.66 3.37 4.88
N PRO A 49 -4.22 4.56 4.72
CA PRO A 49 -3.46 5.79 4.90
C PRO A 49 -2.86 5.92 6.29
N LYS A 50 -1.70 6.55 6.36
CA LYS A 50 -1.08 6.78 7.66
C LYS A 50 -2.00 7.54 8.59
N ALA A 51 -2.74 8.48 8.05
CA ALA A 51 -3.67 9.28 8.84
C ALA A 51 -4.77 8.43 9.46
N ARG A 52 -4.99 7.23 8.92
CA ARG A 52 -5.99 6.31 9.45
C ARG A 52 -5.38 5.11 10.13
N GLY A 53 -4.12 5.24 10.55
CA GLY A 53 -3.46 4.18 11.30
C GLY A 53 -2.69 3.19 10.45
N GLY A 54 -2.52 3.46 9.17
CA GLY A 54 -1.78 2.54 8.31
C GLY A 54 -0.31 2.51 8.64
N THR A 55 0.29 1.34 8.46
CA THR A 55 1.71 1.13 8.73
C THR A 55 2.51 1.24 7.45
N THR A 56 3.83 1.24 7.59
CA THR A 56 4.73 1.26 6.44
C THR A 56 5.27 -0.13 6.15
N ALA A 57 4.51 -1.14 6.53
CA ALA A 57 4.87 -2.51 6.20
C ALA A 57 4.70 -2.74 4.70
N ARG A 58 5.49 -3.67 4.17
CA ARG A 58 5.45 -3.98 2.74
C ARG A 58 4.03 -4.30 2.28
N SER A 59 3.28 -5.02 3.11
CA SER A 59 1.92 -5.43 2.76
C SER A 59 0.93 -4.26 2.71
N ASN A 60 1.32 -3.10 3.20
CA ASN A 60 0.46 -1.92 3.15
C ASN A 60 0.95 -0.89 2.14
N LEU A 61 1.95 -1.24 1.34
CA LEU A 61 2.52 -0.31 0.36
C LEU A 61 2.41 -0.91 -1.02
N ILE A 62 1.89 -0.12 -1.95
CA ILE A 62 1.78 -0.54 -3.33
C ILE A 62 2.32 0.55 -4.22
N ALA A 63 2.74 0.16 -5.41
CA ALA A 63 3.27 1.12 -6.37
C ALA A 63 2.12 1.92 -6.96
N SER A 64 2.28 3.22 -7.05
CA SER A 64 1.23 4.08 -7.54
C SER A 64 1.85 5.24 -8.30
N CYS A 65 1.19 5.71 -9.35
CA CYS A 65 1.62 6.92 -9.99
C CYS A 65 1.21 8.10 -9.11
N ALA A 66 1.88 9.23 -9.30
CA ALA A 66 1.63 10.40 -8.48
C ALA A 66 0.19 10.87 -8.58
N CYS A 67 -0.40 10.74 -9.77
CA CYS A 67 -1.77 11.19 -9.97
C CYS A 67 -2.76 10.40 -9.12
N CYS A 68 -2.63 9.08 -9.13
CA CYS A 68 -3.53 8.24 -8.33
C CYS A 68 -3.30 8.46 -6.85
N ASN A 69 -2.03 8.58 -6.46
CA ASN A 69 -1.69 8.78 -5.06
C ASN A 69 -2.30 10.07 -4.55
N LEU A 70 -2.18 11.15 -5.30
CA LEU A 70 -2.75 12.41 -4.92
C LEU A 70 -4.27 12.38 -4.91
N ALA A 71 -4.86 11.76 -5.92
CA ALA A 71 -6.32 11.71 -6.01
C ALA A 71 -6.92 10.89 -4.87
N LYS A 72 -6.25 9.81 -4.49
CA LYS A 72 -6.75 8.98 -3.39
C LYS A 72 -6.60 9.69 -2.05
N SER A 73 -5.48 10.37 -1.87
CA SER A 73 -5.21 11.08 -0.63
C SER A 73 -5.40 10.14 0.56
N ASP A 74 -6.20 10.54 1.56
CA ASP A 74 -6.43 9.70 2.73
C ASP A 74 -7.80 9.00 2.68
N LEU A 75 -8.34 8.87 1.48
CA LEU A 75 -9.61 8.18 1.32
C LEU A 75 -9.44 6.69 1.43
N HIS A 76 -10.50 6.02 1.75
CA HIS A 76 -10.52 4.57 1.81
C HIS A 76 -10.30 4.04 0.39
N TRP A 77 -9.27 3.20 0.22
CA TRP A 77 -8.82 2.82 -1.11
C TRP A 77 -9.89 2.11 -1.93
N PHE A 78 -10.62 1.22 -1.31
CA PHE A 78 -11.58 0.39 -2.01
C PHE A 78 -12.72 1.23 -2.56
N THR A 79 -13.25 2.10 -1.72
CA THR A 79 -14.33 2.99 -2.14
C THR A 79 -13.85 3.96 -3.20
N TRP A 80 -12.68 4.54 -2.97
CA TRP A 80 -12.13 5.48 -3.93
C TRP A 80 -11.84 4.80 -5.26
N TYR A 81 -11.20 3.64 -5.22
CA TYR A 81 -10.78 2.98 -6.45
C TYR A 81 -11.97 2.57 -7.29
N ARG A 82 -13.00 2.02 -6.66
CA ARG A 82 -14.16 1.56 -7.40
C ARG A 82 -14.92 2.68 -8.10
N ALA A 83 -14.73 3.89 -7.64
CA ALA A 83 -15.37 5.04 -8.28
C ALA A 83 -14.60 5.56 -9.49
N GLN A 84 -13.42 5.02 -9.77
CA GLN A 84 -12.59 5.51 -10.86
C GLN A 84 -12.92 4.80 -12.16
N GLU A 85 -12.77 5.55 -13.26
CA GLU A 85 -13.04 4.99 -14.57
C GLU A 85 -12.04 3.90 -14.92
N PHE A 86 -10.84 4.00 -14.38
CA PHE A 86 -9.80 3.03 -14.69
C PHE A 86 -9.81 1.81 -13.76
N TRP A 87 -10.82 1.68 -12.94
CA TRP A 87 -10.93 0.52 -12.06
C TRP A 87 -11.03 -0.77 -12.86
N THR A 88 -10.34 -1.80 -12.42
CA THR A 88 -10.51 -3.13 -12.97
C THR A 88 -10.54 -4.12 -11.82
N LEU A 89 -11.30 -5.17 -12.02
CA LEU A 89 -11.38 -6.22 -11.03
C LEU A 89 -10.04 -6.92 -10.85
N GLU A 90 -9.32 -7.04 -11.94
CA GLU A 90 -8.02 -7.70 -11.92
C GLU A 90 -7.06 -6.96 -10.99
N ARG A 91 -6.97 -5.66 -11.12
CA ARG A 91 -6.07 -4.89 -10.27
C ARG A 91 -6.56 -4.85 -8.83
N GLU A 92 -7.84 -4.74 -8.64
CA GLU A 92 -8.39 -4.76 -7.30
C GLU A 92 -8.04 -6.07 -6.60
N SER A 93 -8.18 -7.19 -7.32
CA SER A 93 -7.85 -8.50 -6.76
C SER A 93 -6.38 -8.61 -6.42
N LYS A 94 -5.52 -8.02 -7.25
CA LYS A 94 -4.10 -8.05 -6.98
C LYS A 94 -3.76 -7.26 -5.72
N ILE A 95 -4.42 -6.14 -5.52
CA ILE A 95 -4.21 -5.35 -4.31
C ILE A 95 -4.63 -6.15 -3.09
N LEU A 96 -5.79 -6.77 -3.16
CA LEU A 96 -6.28 -7.56 -2.04
C LEU A 96 -5.35 -8.72 -1.74
N LYS A 97 -4.86 -9.37 -2.76
CA LYS A 97 -3.94 -10.47 -2.56
C LYS A 97 -2.64 -9.99 -1.93
N TRP A 98 -2.14 -8.87 -2.40
CA TRP A 98 -0.91 -8.29 -1.86
C TRP A 98 -1.03 -8.02 -0.37
N VAL A 99 -2.14 -7.43 0.02
CA VAL A 99 -2.37 -7.08 1.42
C VAL A 99 -2.44 -8.33 2.29
N ASN A 100 -2.94 -9.43 1.75
CA ASN A 100 -3.20 -10.62 2.55
C ASN A 100 -2.20 -11.75 2.40
N ASP A 101 -1.20 -11.60 1.55
CA ASP A 101 -0.39 -12.76 1.14
C ASP A 101 0.82 -13.05 2.00
N SER A 102 1.41 -12.10 2.68
CA SER A 102 2.66 -12.34 3.39
C SER A 102 2.37 -12.66 4.83
N HIS A 103 3.38 -13.19 5.48
CA HIS A 103 3.27 -13.52 6.88
C HIS A 103 3.00 -12.28 7.71
N GLU A 104 3.67 -11.21 7.36
CA GLU A 104 3.39 -9.95 7.99
C GLU A 104 2.04 -9.44 7.63
N ALA A 105 1.54 -9.85 6.49
CA ALA A 105 0.26 -9.41 6.02
C ALA A 105 -0.88 -9.91 6.89
N VAL A 106 -0.66 -10.98 7.62
CA VAL A 106 -1.71 -11.48 8.49
C VAL A 106 -2.09 -10.44 9.51
N GLU A 107 -1.09 -9.86 10.17
CA GLU A 107 -1.37 -8.82 11.13
C GLU A 107 -1.76 -7.52 10.46
N SER A 108 -1.09 -7.21 9.36
CA SER A 108 -1.46 -6.01 8.62
C SER A 108 -2.87 -6.12 8.09
N ALA A 109 -3.21 -7.30 7.61
CA ALA A 109 -4.55 -7.53 7.10
C ALA A 109 -5.58 -7.43 8.19
N LYS A 110 -5.21 -7.87 9.38
CA LYS A 110 -6.11 -7.75 10.49
C LYS A 110 -6.39 -6.29 10.79
N THR A 111 -5.33 -5.51 10.86
CA THR A 111 -5.49 -4.09 11.10
C THR A 111 -6.25 -3.43 9.96
N TYR A 112 -5.90 -3.83 8.76
CA TYR A 112 -6.58 -3.31 7.58
C TYR A 112 -8.07 -3.61 7.65
N THR A 113 -8.39 -4.85 7.97
CA THR A 113 -9.77 -5.27 8.07
C THR A 113 -10.51 -4.49 9.13
N GLU A 114 -9.88 -4.30 10.26
CA GLU A 114 -10.51 -3.54 11.33
C GLU A 114 -10.78 -2.11 10.92
N LEU A 115 -9.83 -1.51 10.21
CA LEU A 115 -9.98 -0.12 9.83
C LEU A 115 -10.89 0.06 8.63
N CYS A 116 -10.83 -0.88 7.70
CA CYS A 116 -11.54 -0.71 6.45
C CYS A 116 -12.85 -1.43 6.40
N GLN A 117 -12.97 -2.47 7.19
CA GLN A 117 -14.11 -3.32 7.14
C GLN A 117 -15.36 -2.68 7.64
N ILE A 118 -15.17 -1.82 8.60
CA ILE A 118 -16.30 -1.17 9.16
C ILE A 118 -17.23 -0.72 8.09
N PRO A 119 -16.77 -0.01 7.06
CA PRO A 119 -17.69 0.39 6.02
C PRO A 119 -17.96 -0.69 5.01
N LEU A 120 -17.06 -1.65 4.86
CA LEU A 120 -17.14 -2.50 3.71
C LEU A 120 -17.85 -3.77 3.91
N LEU A 121 -17.43 -4.46 4.86
CA LEU A 121 -17.80 -5.83 4.95
C LEU A 121 -19.11 -6.06 5.51
N GLU A 122 -19.64 -5.12 5.79
CA GLU A 122 -20.87 -5.32 6.20
C GLU A 122 -21.68 -5.74 5.21
N PRO A 123 -21.26 -6.12 4.75
CA PRO A 123 -21.78 -6.50 4.08
C PRO A 123 -22.02 -7.04 3.54
N SER A 124 -21.63 -6.95 3.53
CA SER A 124 -21.92 -7.36 3.04
C SER A 124 -22.38 -7.57 2.68
N VAL A 125 -22.07 -7.53 2.77
CA VAL A 125 -22.48 -7.65 2.40
C VAL A 125 -23.15 -7.77 2.04
N SER A 126 -23.13 -7.68 2.12
CA SER A 126 -23.67 -7.75 1.76
C SER A 126 -24.11 -7.64 1.11
N PRO A 127 -24.08 -7.47 1.08
CA PRO A 127 -24.50 -7.37 0.50
C PRO A 127 -24.80 -7.39 -0.26
N LEU A 128 -24.63 -7.29 -0.47
CA LEU A 128 -24.77 -7.35 -1.00
C LEU A 128 -25.52 -7.72 -1.29
N PRO A 129 -25.65 -7.94 -1.07
CA PRO A 129 -26.20 -8.28 -1.26
C PRO A 129 -26.86 -8.54 -1.68
N ALA A 130 -26.89 -8.62 -1.55
CA ALA A 130 -27.41 -8.75 -1.79
C ALA A 130 -28.05 -8.87 -2.27
N ALA A 131 -28.13 -8.77 -2.38
CA ALA A 131 -28.71 -8.83 -2.83
C ALA A 131 -28.98 -8.97 -3.14
#